data_660565802816cbeedaf2e51d2ade73cf
#
_entry.id   660565802816cbeedaf2e51d2ade73cf
#
_cell.length_a   1.000
_cell.length_b   1.000
_cell.length_c   1.000
_cell.angle_alpha   90.00
_cell.angle_beta   90.00
_cell.angle_gamma   90.00
#
_symmetry.space_group_name_H-M   'P 1'
#
loop_
_entity.id
_entity.type
_entity.pdbx_description
1 polymer ?
#
loop_
_entity_poly.entity_id
_entity_poly.type
_entity_poly.pdbx_seq_one_letter_code
_entity_poly.pdbx_strand_id
1 'polypeptide(L)' 'MGSIMDMARIVKEKGAVSEPELARELSANEKIVAMMGERLAEKGQMHLEVRHHACRFNCGCGGSDTRYWVSGSAA' A
#
# COMPACT_ATOMS: atom_id res chain seq x y z
N MET A 1 -5.00 -12.21 -12.97
CA MET A 1 -5.31 -12.40 -11.56
C MET A 1 -4.10 -12.11 -10.68
N GLY A 2 -4.26 -11.19 -9.74
CA GLY A 2 -3.20 -10.87 -8.81
C GLY A 2 -3.11 -11.86 -7.68
N SER A 3 -1.91 -12.25 -7.32
CA SER A 3 -1.66 -13.09 -6.17
C SER A 3 -0.80 -12.35 -5.17
N ILE A 4 -0.64 -12.93 -3.99
CA ILE A 4 0.19 -12.32 -2.96
C ILE A 4 1.65 -12.16 -3.43
N MET A 5 2.10 -13.08 -4.27
CA MET A 5 3.45 -13.00 -4.83
C MET A 5 3.58 -11.87 -5.84
N ASP A 6 2.52 -11.64 -6.62
CA ASP A 6 2.50 -10.53 -7.57
C ASP A 6 2.57 -9.20 -6.84
N MET A 7 1.82 -9.10 -5.72
CA MET A 7 1.87 -7.90 -4.91
C MET A 7 3.27 -7.64 -4.36
N ALA A 8 3.92 -8.68 -3.84
CA ALA A 8 5.27 -8.55 -3.32
C ALA A 8 6.24 -8.10 -4.42
N ARG A 9 6.08 -8.63 -5.64
CA ARG A 9 6.92 -8.26 -6.76
C ARG A 9 6.74 -6.79 -7.13
N ILE A 10 5.49 -6.34 -7.26
CA ILE A 10 5.20 -4.95 -7.63
C ILE A 10 5.77 -3.98 -6.60
N VAL A 11 5.55 -4.26 -5.32
CA VAL A 11 6.07 -3.41 -4.26
C VAL A 11 7.59 -3.40 -4.26
N LYS A 12 8.20 -4.55 -4.50
CA LYS A 12 9.67 -4.65 -4.54
C LYS A 12 10.24 -3.86 -5.71
N GLU A 13 9.60 -3.90 -6.87
CA GLU A 13 10.07 -3.17 -8.04
C GLU A 13 9.91 -1.66 -7.89
N LYS A 14 8.79 -1.23 -7.34
CA LYS A 14 8.50 0.20 -7.19
C LYS A 14 9.02 0.80 -5.90
N GLY A 15 9.32 -0.03 -4.92
CA GLY A 15 9.79 0.41 -3.61
C GLY A 15 8.66 0.78 -2.68
N ALA A 16 7.72 1.59 -3.13
CA ALA A 16 6.56 1.98 -2.34
C ALA A 16 5.36 2.15 -3.30
N VAL A 17 4.24 1.55 -2.96
CA VAL A 17 3.04 1.61 -3.78
C VAL A 17 1.82 1.81 -2.88
N SER A 18 0.91 2.70 -3.28
CA SER A 18 -0.31 2.94 -2.52
C SER A 18 -1.30 1.78 -2.69
N GLU A 19 -2.16 1.58 -1.70
CA GLU A 19 -3.20 0.53 -1.77
C GLU A 19 -4.08 0.65 -3.00
N PRO A 20 -4.63 1.84 -3.32
CA PRO A 20 -5.46 1.97 -4.53
C PRO A 20 -4.72 1.60 -5.80
N GLU A 21 -3.46 1.96 -5.89
CA GLU A 21 -2.64 1.63 -7.05
C GLU A 21 -2.41 0.12 -7.14
N LEU A 22 -2.11 -0.53 -6.02
CA LEU A 22 -1.96 -1.97 -5.98
C LEU A 22 -3.25 -2.69 -6.37
N ALA A 23 -4.37 -2.19 -5.89
CA ALA A 23 -5.67 -2.77 -6.23
C ALA A 23 -5.92 -2.71 -7.74
N ARG A 24 -5.54 -1.60 -8.35
CA ARG A 24 -5.68 -1.43 -9.79
C ARG A 24 -4.75 -2.36 -10.56
N GLU A 25 -3.49 -2.43 -10.14
CA GLU A 25 -2.49 -3.28 -10.79
C GLU A 25 -2.84 -4.76 -10.69
N LEU A 26 -3.38 -5.17 -9.56
CA LEU A 26 -3.72 -6.56 -9.31
C LEU A 26 -5.15 -6.91 -9.72
N SER A 27 -5.91 -5.94 -10.20
CA SER A 27 -7.32 -6.11 -10.54
C SER A 27 -8.10 -6.70 -9.36
N ALA A 28 -7.77 -6.26 -8.16
CA ALA A 28 -8.40 -6.71 -6.93
C ALA A 28 -8.97 -5.50 -6.18
N ASN A 29 -9.80 -5.74 -5.16
CA ASN A 29 -10.28 -4.64 -4.37
C ASN A 29 -9.30 -4.32 -3.23
N GLU A 30 -9.45 -3.14 -2.64
CA GLU A 30 -8.54 -2.67 -1.60
C GLU A 30 -8.52 -3.57 -0.37
N LYS A 31 -9.63 -4.21 -0.05
CA LYS A 31 -9.69 -5.13 1.08
C LYS A 31 -8.77 -6.32 0.89
N ILE A 32 -8.77 -6.87 -0.32
CA ILE A 32 -7.91 -8.01 -0.64
C ILE A 32 -6.44 -7.57 -0.59
N VAL A 33 -6.14 -6.39 -1.12
CA VAL A 33 -4.78 -5.84 -1.08
C VAL A 33 -4.33 -5.69 0.37
N ALA A 34 -5.18 -5.16 1.23
CA ALA A 34 -4.85 -4.98 2.64
C ALA A 34 -4.56 -6.32 3.31
N MET A 35 -5.36 -7.33 3.04
CA MET A 35 -5.15 -8.65 3.61
C MET A 35 -3.84 -9.27 3.16
N MET A 36 -3.54 -9.19 1.88
CA MET A 36 -2.30 -9.71 1.34
C MET A 36 -1.10 -8.97 1.90
N GLY A 37 -1.21 -7.65 2.00
CA GLY A 37 -0.16 -6.82 2.56
C GLY A 37 0.14 -7.15 4.01
N GLU A 38 -0.90 -7.37 4.81
CA GLU A 38 -0.72 -7.75 6.20
C GLU A 38 0.05 -9.07 6.34
N ARG A 39 -0.27 -10.04 5.48
CA ARG A 39 0.43 -11.31 5.50
C ARG A 39 1.89 -11.17 5.12
N LEU A 40 2.18 -10.36 4.12
CA LEU A 40 3.55 -10.10 3.71
C LEU A 40 4.32 -9.32 4.77
N ALA A 41 3.63 -8.42 5.47
CA ALA A 41 4.23 -7.66 6.56
C ALA A 41 4.60 -8.57 7.73
N GLU A 42 3.76 -9.57 8.02
CA GLU A 42 4.07 -10.55 9.06
C GLU A 42 5.33 -11.34 8.74
N LYS A 43 5.57 -11.57 7.45
CA LYS A 43 6.77 -12.27 7.01
C LYS A 43 7.99 -11.36 6.89
N GLY A 44 7.81 -10.07 7.12
CA GLY A 44 8.91 -9.11 7.04
C GLY A 44 9.30 -8.72 5.63
N GLN A 45 8.47 -9.03 4.64
CA GLN A 45 8.76 -8.70 3.24
C GLN A 45 8.36 -7.29 2.87
N MET A 46 7.42 -6.72 3.58
CA MET A 46 7.02 -5.32 3.39
C MET A 46 6.39 -4.78 4.66
N HIS A 47 6.18 -3.48 4.70
CA HIS A 47 5.51 -2.85 5.84
C HIS A 47 4.55 -1.78 5.34
N LEU A 48 3.57 -1.48 6.18
CA LEU A 48 2.59 -0.45 5.87
C LEU A 48 3.11 0.90 6.37
N GLU A 49 3.11 1.88 5.49
CA GLU A 49 3.45 3.24 5.85
C GLU A 49 2.27 4.12 5.53
N VAL A 50 1.79 4.84 6.53
CA VAL A 50 0.67 5.77 6.34
C VAL A 50 1.22 7.17 6.19
N ARG A 51 0.91 7.79 5.06
CA ARG A 51 1.33 9.17 4.78
C ARG A 51 0.12 10.08 4.83
N HIS A 52 0.24 11.12 5.64
CA HIS A 52 -0.81 12.10 5.78
C HIS A 52 -0.58 13.24 4.78
N HIS A 53 -1.58 13.48 3.95
CA HIS A 53 -1.54 14.57 2.99
C HIS A 53 -2.41 15.71 3.52
N ALA A 54 -1.79 16.76 4.01
CA ALA A 54 -2.51 17.93 4.46
C ALA A 54 -3.00 18.72 3.24
N CYS A 55 -4.24 19.18 3.32
CA CYS A 55 -4.79 20.02 2.25
C CYS A 55 -4.16 21.39 2.31
N ARG A 56 -3.54 21.81 1.23
CA ARG A 56 -2.81 23.07 1.17
C ARG A 56 -3.73 24.29 1.17
N PHE A 57 -4.94 24.12 0.67
CA PHE A 57 -5.89 25.18 0.50
C PHE A 57 -7.07 25.04 1.45
N ASN A 58 -6.91 24.77 2.62
CA ASN A 58 -7.96 24.74 3.62
C ASN A 58 -9.37 24.60 3.04
N CYS A 59 -9.56 23.61 2.19
CA CYS A 59 -10.84 23.39 1.51
C CYS A 59 -11.83 22.58 2.37
N GLY A 60 -11.57 22.48 3.65
CA GLY A 60 -12.43 21.76 4.55
C GLY A 60 -12.30 20.25 4.50
N CYS A 61 -11.36 19.75 3.72
CA CYS A 61 -11.15 18.31 3.57
C CYS A 61 -10.46 17.69 4.77
N GLY A 62 -9.80 18.47 5.59
CA GLY A 62 -9.10 17.95 6.75
C GLY A 62 -7.87 17.10 6.46
N GLY A 63 -7.51 16.97 5.19
CA GLY A 63 -6.43 16.09 4.80
C GLY A 63 -6.90 14.67 4.60
N SER A 64 -6.05 13.83 4.04
CA SER A 64 -6.35 12.42 3.85
C SER A 64 -5.13 11.58 4.12
N ASP A 65 -5.36 10.41 4.70
CA ASP A 65 -4.28 9.46 4.95
C ASP A 65 -4.25 8.46 3.82
N THR A 66 -3.08 8.27 3.25
CA THR A 66 -2.89 7.27 2.19
C THR A 66 -1.98 6.18 2.70
N ARG A 67 -2.41 4.96 2.53
CA ARG A 67 -1.63 3.80 2.93
C ARG A 67 -0.71 3.36 1.81
N TYR A 68 0.56 3.26 2.12
CA TYR A 68 1.57 2.79 1.18
C TYR A 68 2.18 1.50 1.68
N TRP A 69 2.33 0.55 0.80
CA TRP A 69 3.05 -0.68 1.08
C TRP A 69 4.47 -0.50 0.58
N VAL A 70 5.41 -0.59 1.49
CA VAL A 70 6.83 -0.35 1.21
C VAL A 70 7.60 -1.65 1.31
N SER A 71 8.48 -1.88 0.35
CA SER A 71 9.33 -3.06 0.32
C SER A 71 10.28 -3.10 1.50
N GLY A 72 10.45 -4.28 2.09
CA GLY A 72 11.34 -4.47 3.21
C GLY A 72 10.66 -4.34 4.56
N SER A 73 11.32 -4.75 5.61
CA SER A 73 10.77 -4.65 6.95
C SER A 73 10.95 -3.25 7.51
N ALA A 74 10.00 -2.84 8.35
CA ALA A 74 10.13 -1.59 9.09
C ALA A 74 11.24 -1.75 10.11
N ALA A 75 12.28 -1.01 9.93
CA ALA A 75 13.43 -1.05 10.85
C ALA A 75 13.21 -0.15 12.04
#